data_01ba172d90f81c2fbc4870b2ff167e40
#
_entry.id   01ba172d90f81c2fbc4870b2ff167e40
#
_cell.length_a   1.000
_cell.length_b   1.000
_cell.length_c   1.000
_cell.angle_alpha   90.00
_cell.angle_beta   90.00
_cell.angle_gamma   90.00
#
_symmetry.space_group_name_H-M   'P 1'
#
loop_
_entity.id
_entity.type
_entity.pdbx_description
1 polymer ?
#
loop_
_entity_poly.entity_id
_entity_poly.type
_entity_poly.pdbx_seq_one_letter_code
_entity_poly.pdbx_strand_id
1 'polypeptide(L)'
;MSVSQILPNLWLGNIFDSRDTKFLRNIDIVINCTKTIPFHSNNTKNIRVFIDDNLKKEEIVNMYKYLVPITKFLNKNIKSGKNILVHCHAGMQRSATVVCAFLMRYLNISYEDSSIFLKSKRNIVFKPQTNFHAALTLFEKKIFNN
;
A
#
# COMPACT_ATOMS: atom_id res chain seq x y z
N MET A 1 -4.80 17.62 -5.03
CA MET A 1 -5.49 16.36 -4.74
C MET A 1 -4.54 15.38 -4.10
N SER A 2 -4.88 14.99 -2.92
CA SER A 2 -3.97 14.15 -2.16
C SER A 2 -4.16 12.66 -2.42
N VAL A 3 -5.40 12.16 -2.59
CA VAL A 3 -5.64 10.74 -2.86
C VAL A 3 -5.49 10.43 -4.35
N SER A 4 -4.86 9.30 -4.67
CA SER A 4 -4.67 8.85 -6.05
C SER A 4 -5.37 7.52 -6.28
N GLN A 5 -6.15 7.43 -7.34
CA GLN A 5 -6.76 6.18 -7.77
C GLN A 5 -5.75 5.38 -8.58
N ILE A 6 -5.43 4.18 -8.12
CA ILE A 6 -4.42 3.31 -8.75
C ILE A 6 -5.09 2.31 -9.69
N LEU A 7 -6.16 1.71 -9.25
CA LEU A 7 -7.04 0.81 -10.02
C LEU A 7 -8.48 1.24 -9.76
N PRO A 8 -9.48 0.73 -10.49
CA PRO A 8 -10.88 1.14 -10.28
C PRO A 8 -11.34 1.10 -8.82
N ASN A 9 -10.91 0.11 -8.04
CA ASN A 9 -11.31 -0.03 -6.63
C ASN A 9 -10.16 0.17 -5.64
N LEU A 10 -9.03 0.72 -6.06
CA LEU A 10 -7.86 0.84 -5.19
C LEU A 10 -7.32 2.27 -5.21
N TRP A 11 -7.20 2.87 -4.02
CA TRP A 11 -6.67 4.22 -3.83
C TRP A 11 -5.48 4.20 -2.89
N LEU A 12 -4.54 5.09 -3.14
CA LEU A 12 -3.36 5.32 -2.32
C LEU A 12 -3.40 6.77 -1.84
N GLY A 13 -3.25 6.98 -0.54
CA GLY A 13 -3.41 8.31 0.04
C GLY A 13 -2.55 8.59 1.25
N ASN A 14 -2.75 9.78 1.81
CA ASN A 14 -2.06 10.28 2.99
C ASN A 14 -2.99 10.31 4.21
N ILE A 15 -2.49 10.86 5.32
CA ILE A 15 -3.25 10.94 6.57
C ILE A 15 -4.56 11.74 6.41
N PHE A 16 -4.55 12.80 5.60
CA PHE A 16 -5.75 13.62 5.40
C PHE A 16 -6.82 12.87 4.62
N ASP A 17 -6.43 12.05 3.64
CA ASP A 17 -7.36 11.20 2.90
C ASP A 17 -8.02 10.19 3.82
N SER A 18 -7.29 9.67 4.81
CA SER A 18 -7.81 8.70 5.77
C SER A 18 -8.85 9.31 6.72
N ARG A 19 -8.99 10.62 6.74
CA ARG A 19 -9.94 11.38 7.57
C ARG A 19 -11.04 12.05 6.76
N ASP A 20 -11.03 11.90 5.45
CA ASP A 20 -12.02 12.51 4.56
C ASP A 20 -13.30 11.69 4.59
N THR A 21 -14.27 12.13 5.39
CA THR A 21 -15.52 11.41 5.61
C THR A 21 -16.32 11.24 4.33
N LYS A 22 -16.30 12.22 3.45
CA LYS A 22 -17.01 12.15 2.16
C LYS A 22 -16.41 11.07 1.27
N PHE A 23 -15.07 11.04 1.17
CA PHE A 23 -14.36 10.01 0.41
C PHE A 23 -14.62 8.63 0.99
N LEU A 24 -14.54 8.49 2.33
CA LEU A 24 -14.66 7.20 3.01
C LEU A 24 -16.07 6.59 2.90
N ARG A 25 -17.09 7.35 2.54
CA ARG A 25 -18.45 6.79 2.36
C ARG A 25 -18.50 5.67 1.34
N ASN A 26 -17.62 5.70 0.35
CA ASN A 26 -17.57 4.70 -0.72
C ASN A 26 -16.42 3.70 -0.55
N ILE A 27 -15.74 3.73 0.59
CA ILE A 27 -14.63 2.83 0.89
C ILE A 27 -15.11 1.71 1.81
N ASP A 28 -14.80 0.48 1.45
CA ASP A 28 -15.16 -0.70 2.24
C ASP A 28 -14.07 -1.09 3.22
N ILE A 29 -12.81 -0.92 2.83
CA ILE A 29 -11.64 -1.36 3.60
C ILE A 29 -10.61 -0.25 3.64
N VAL A 30 -10.05 0.03 4.84
CA VAL A 30 -8.93 0.94 5.01
C VAL A 30 -7.73 0.14 5.52
N ILE A 31 -6.63 0.19 4.79
CA ILE A 31 -5.35 -0.39 5.19
C ILE A 31 -4.44 0.76 5.63
N ASN A 32 -4.18 0.82 6.92
CA ASN A 32 -3.38 1.87 7.57
C ASN A 32 -1.97 1.33 7.81
N CYS A 33 -1.01 1.83 7.04
CA CYS A 33 0.38 1.37 7.11
C CYS A 33 1.22 2.21 8.07
N THR A 34 0.67 2.50 9.25
CA THR A 34 1.37 3.21 10.32
C THR A 34 1.16 2.51 11.66
N LYS A 35 1.99 2.87 12.65
CA LYS A 35 1.84 2.36 14.02
C LYS A 35 0.86 3.17 14.84
N THR A 36 0.74 4.48 14.59
CA THR A 36 0.08 5.40 15.54
C THR A 36 -1.09 6.18 14.98
N ILE A 37 -1.25 6.29 13.66
CA ILE A 37 -2.39 7.02 13.10
C ILE A 37 -3.66 6.24 13.39
N PRO A 38 -4.65 6.84 14.06
CA PRO A 38 -5.89 6.15 14.37
C PRO A 38 -6.76 5.97 13.12
N PHE A 39 -7.62 4.97 13.17
CA PHE A 39 -8.67 4.81 12.15
C PHE A 39 -9.78 5.84 12.40
N HIS A 40 -10.28 6.43 11.33
CA HIS A 40 -11.26 7.50 11.40
C HIS A 40 -12.70 6.98 11.35
N SER A 41 -12.95 5.92 10.58
CA SER A 41 -14.31 5.42 10.35
C SER A 41 -14.55 4.09 11.05
N ASN A 42 -15.75 3.92 11.61
CA ASN A 42 -16.24 2.66 12.16
C ASN A 42 -17.02 1.85 11.12
N ASN A 43 -17.30 2.44 9.94
CA ASN A 43 -18.08 1.81 8.88
C ASN A 43 -17.22 1.07 7.88
N THR A 44 -15.89 1.17 8.00
CA THR A 44 -14.94 0.45 7.15
C THR A 44 -14.35 -0.72 7.91
N LYS A 45 -13.95 -1.77 7.18
CA LYS A 45 -13.07 -2.79 7.75
C LYS A 45 -11.68 -2.19 7.85
N ASN A 46 -11.10 -2.22 9.03
CA ASN A 46 -9.84 -1.53 9.33
C ASN A 46 -8.72 -2.54 9.57
N ILE A 47 -7.68 -2.45 8.76
CA ILE A 47 -6.50 -3.33 8.79
C ILE A 47 -5.27 -2.48 9.04
N ARG A 48 -4.40 -2.90 9.94
CA ARG A 48 -3.15 -2.18 10.24
C ARG A 48 -1.94 -2.98 9.79
N VAL A 49 -1.09 -2.33 9.00
CA VAL A 49 0.26 -2.79 8.71
C VAL A 49 1.19 -1.97 9.63
N PHE A 50 1.62 -2.59 10.71
CA PHE A 50 2.26 -1.92 11.85
C PHE A 50 3.74 -1.69 11.57
N ILE A 51 4.08 -0.62 10.85
CA ILE A 51 5.41 -0.32 10.32
C ILE A 51 5.78 1.15 10.54
N ASP A 52 7.03 1.38 10.95
CA ASP A 52 7.66 2.71 10.91
C ASP A 52 8.50 2.87 9.65
N ASP A 53 8.60 4.10 9.17
CA ASP A 53 9.46 4.48 8.06
C ASP A 53 10.72 5.16 8.61
N ASN A 54 11.62 4.36 9.18
CA ASN A 54 12.83 4.86 9.86
C ASN A 54 14.13 4.32 9.26
N LEU A 55 14.07 3.60 8.15
CA LEU A 55 15.19 2.99 7.43
C LEU A 55 15.93 1.91 8.23
N LYS A 56 15.44 1.52 9.41
CA LYS A 56 16.07 0.47 10.20
C LYS A 56 15.80 -0.90 9.59
N LYS A 57 16.80 -1.77 9.68
CA LYS A 57 16.73 -3.14 9.12
C LYS A 57 15.51 -3.92 9.64
N GLU A 58 15.22 -3.80 10.93
CA GLU A 58 14.08 -4.52 11.53
C GLU A 58 12.74 -4.12 10.92
N GLU A 59 12.56 -2.84 10.56
CA GLU A 59 11.33 -2.38 9.92
C GLU A 59 11.25 -2.84 8.46
N ILE A 60 12.38 -2.92 7.78
CA ILE A 60 12.43 -3.44 6.41
C ILE A 60 12.08 -4.94 6.42
N VAL A 61 12.61 -5.71 7.37
CA VAL A 61 12.27 -7.13 7.53
C VAL A 61 10.79 -7.30 7.88
N ASN A 62 10.27 -6.47 8.79
CA ASN A 62 8.85 -6.52 9.15
C ASN A 62 7.95 -6.21 7.95
N MET A 63 8.30 -5.21 7.14
CA MET A 63 7.56 -4.91 5.92
C MET A 63 7.53 -6.13 5.00
N TYR A 64 8.68 -6.75 4.74
CA TYR A 64 8.73 -7.95 3.92
C TYR A 64 7.78 -9.04 4.43
N LYS A 65 7.75 -9.25 5.75
CA LYS A 65 6.85 -10.24 6.36
C LYS A 65 5.38 -9.91 6.15
N TYR A 66 5.02 -8.63 6.12
CA TYR A 66 3.64 -8.21 5.85
C TYR A 66 3.25 -8.39 4.38
N LEU A 67 4.19 -8.27 3.44
CA LEU A 67 3.86 -8.20 2.02
C LEU A 67 3.14 -9.44 1.51
N VAL A 68 3.51 -10.63 1.97
CA VAL A 68 2.86 -11.86 1.51
C VAL A 68 1.38 -11.91 1.93
N PRO A 69 1.04 -11.79 3.22
CA PRO A 69 -0.36 -11.86 3.62
C PRO A 69 -1.18 -10.66 3.14
N ILE A 70 -0.62 -9.44 3.17
CA ILE A 70 -1.41 -8.26 2.80
C ILE A 70 -1.71 -8.21 1.29
N THR A 71 -0.79 -8.67 0.45
CA THR A 71 -1.05 -8.72 -0.99
C THR A 71 -2.08 -9.78 -1.36
N LYS A 72 -2.11 -10.90 -0.63
CA LYS A 72 -3.16 -11.92 -0.78
C LYS A 72 -4.52 -11.36 -0.38
N PHE A 73 -4.57 -10.66 0.74
CA PHE A 73 -5.79 -10.00 1.23
C PHE A 73 -6.31 -8.99 0.21
N LEU A 74 -5.43 -8.15 -0.31
CA LEU A 74 -5.78 -7.16 -1.34
C LEU A 74 -6.30 -7.85 -2.61
N ASN A 75 -5.61 -8.87 -3.07
CA ASN A 75 -6.00 -9.60 -4.29
C ASN A 75 -7.42 -10.16 -4.16
N LYS A 76 -7.72 -10.81 -3.04
CA LYS A 76 -9.04 -11.38 -2.78
C LYS A 76 -10.13 -10.30 -2.79
N ASN A 77 -9.90 -9.19 -2.10
CA ASN A 77 -10.90 -8.17 -1.91
C ASN A 77 -11.09 -7.27 -3.14
N ILE A 78 -10.02 -6.99 -3.87
CA ILE A 78 -10.12 -6.28 -5.15
C ILE A 78 -10.92 -7.10 -6.15
N LYS A 79 -10.66 -8.40 -6.24
CA LYS A 79 -11.40 -9.29 -7.14
C LYS A 79 -12.87 -9.42 -6.77
N SER A 80 -13.22 -9.26 -5.50
CA SER A 80 -14.62 -9.28 -5.05
C SER A 80 -15.30 -7.92 -5.15
N GLY A 81 -14.65 -6.91 -5.73
CA GLY A 81 -15.24 -5.60 -5.98
C GLY A 81 -15.24 -4.64 -4.79
N LYS A 82 -14.46 -4.92 -3.75
CA LYS A 82 -14.35 -4.02 -2.59
C LYS A 82 -13.54 -2.79 -2.94
N ASN A 83 -13.97 -1.64 -2.44
CA ASN A 83 -13.24 -0.38 -2.59
C ASN A 83 -12.28 -0.20 -1.42
N ILE A 84 -10.99 -0.04 -1.71
CA ILE A 84 -9.94 -0.08 -0.70
C ILE A 84 -9.08 1.18 -0.75
N LEU A 85 -8.87 1.79 0.42
CA LEU A 85 -7.86 2.83 0.62
C LEU A 85 -6.66 2.23 1.34
N VAL A 86 -5.47 2.40 0.78
CA VAL A 86 -4.20 2.10 1.45
C VAL A 86 -3.51 3.43 1.72
N HIS A 87 -3.15 3.69 2.97
CA HIS A 87 -2.52 4.96 3.34
C HIS A 87 -1.42 4.79 4.38
N CYS A 88 -0.58 5.81 4.49
CA CYS A 88 0.33 6.01 5.60
C CYS A 88 0.30 7.49 5.97
N HIS A 89 1.40 8.10 6.39
CA HIS A 89 1.39 9.53 6.71
C HIS A 89 1.33 10.38 5.43
N ALA A 90 2.28 10.18 4.53
CA ALA A 90 2.41 10.97 3.29
C ALA A 90 1.89 10.26 2.03
N GLY A 91 1.68 8.93 2.10
CA GLY A 91 1.32 8.16 0.92
C GLY A 91 2.46 8.05 -0.08
N MET A 92 3.72 7.97 0.41
CA MET A 92 4.93 7.98 -0.43
C MET A 92 5.77 6.73 -0.29
N GLN A 93 5.86 6.13 0.90
CA GLN A 93 6.79 5.03 1.18
C GLN A 93 6.08 3.77 1.68
N ARG A 94 5.55 3.77 2.90
CA ARG A 94 4.96 2.56 3.52
C ARG A 94 3.76 2.04 2.74
N SER A 95 2.77 2.86 2.53
CA SER A 95 1.58 2.48 1.77
C SER A 95 1.91 2.22 0.30
N ALA A 96 2.81 3.01 -0.27
CA ALA A 96 3.27 2.81 -1.65
C ALA A 96 3.98 1.46 -1.82
N THR A 97 4.74 1.02 -0.80
CA THR A 97 5.40 -0.29 -0.82
C THR A 97 4.38 -1.42 -0.88
N VAL A 98 3.34 -1.34 -0.04
CA VAL A 98 2.26 -2.34 -0.04
C VAL A 98 1.56 -2.39 -1.39
N VAL A 99 1.21 -1.24 -1.94
CA VAL A 99 0.53 -1.16 -3.24
C VAL A 99 1.43 -1.64 -4.37
N CYS A 100 2.71 -1.28 -4.35
CA CYS A 100 3.68 -1.74 -5.36
C CYS A 100 3.78 -3.27 -5.36
N ALA A 101 3.92 -3.88 -4.19
CA ALA A 101 3.96 -5.33 -4.04
C ALA A 101 2.67 -5.99 -4.54
N PHE A 102 1.52 -5.41 -4.19
CA PHE A 102 0.24 -5.90 -4.66
C PHE A 102 0.15 -5.89 -6.19
N LEU A 103 0.56 -4.80 -6.84
CA LEU A 103 0.51 -4.68 -8.30
C LEU A 103 1.40 -5.71 -8.99
N MET A 104 2.57 -6.02 -8.42
CA MET A 104 3.44 -7.07 -8.94
C MET A 104 2.69 -8.40 -9.01
N ARG A 105 1.99 -8.75 -7.95
CA ARG A 105 1.23 -10.00 -7.85
C ARG A 105 -0.03 -9.97 -8.73
N TYR A 106 -0.80 -8.88 -8.65
CA TYR A 106 -2.10 -8.76 -9.32
C TYR A 106 -1.97 -8.64 -10.85
N LEU A 107 -1.00 -7.84 -11.31
CA LEU A 107 -0.74 -7.63 -12.74
C LEU A 107 0.30 -8.58 -13.31
N ASN A 108 0.97 -9.38 -12.47
CA ASN A 108 2.04 -10.29 -12.85
C ASN A 108 3.18 -9.56 -13.56
N ILE A 109 3.67 -8.49 -12.94
CA ILE A 109 4.72 -7.63 -13.50
C ILE A 109 5.90 -7.55 -12.53
N SER A 110 7.06 -7.14 -13.04
CA SER A 110 8.28 -6.96 -12.25
C SER A 110 8.12 -5.81 -11.25
N TYR A 111 9.00 -5.78 -10.25
CA TYR A 111 9.12 -4.66 -9.33
C TYR A 111 9.35 -3.34 -10.09
N GLU A 112 10.27 -3.34 -11.07
CA GLU A 112 10.54 -2.16 -11.87
C GLU A 112 9.28 -1.65 -12.58
N ASP A 113 8.58 -2.52 -13.28
CA ASP A 113 7.35 -2.14 -14.01
C ASP A 113 6.24 -1.69 -13.06
N SER A 114 6.10 -2.36 -11.91
CA SER A 114 5.13 -1.97 -10.89
C SER A 114 5.43 -0.56 -10.36
N SER A 115 6.70 -0.27 -10.08
CA SER A 115 7.15 1.03 -9.60
C SER A 115 6.85 2.14 -10.62
N ILE A 116 7.13 1.88 -11.90
CA ILE A 116 6.85 2.82 -13.00
C ILE A 116 5.34 3.07 -13.11
N PHE A 117 4.54 2.01 -13.09
CA PHE A 117 3.08 2.14 -13.15
C PHE A 117 2.56 2.98 -11.98
N LEU A 118 3.00 2.66 -10.77
CA LEU A 118 2.54 3.35 -9.56
C LEU A 118 2.92 4.84 -9.58
N LYS A 119 4.14 5.17 -9.99
CA LYS A 119 4.59 6.56 -10.13
C LYS A 119 3.81 7.32 -11.20
N SER A 120 3.32 6.63 -12.22
CA SER A 120 2.47 7.27 -13.24
C SER A 120 1.11 7.69 -12.68
N LYS A 121 0.63 7.03 -11.62
CA LYS A 121 -0.63 7.35 -10.94
C LYS A 121 -0.46 8.34 -9.79
N ARG A 122 0.70 8.31 -9.14
CA ARG A 122 1.03 9.17 -7.99
C ARG A 122 2.53 9.49 -8.02
N ASN A 123 2.88 10.64 -8.57
CA ASN A 123 4.27 10.97 -8.91
C ASN A 123 5.21 11.17 -7.71
N ILE A 124 4.66 11.36 -6.51
CA ILE A 124 5.47 11.51 -5.29
C ILE A 124 5.94 10.17 -4.70
N VAL A 125 5.45 9.04 -5.23
CA VAL A 125 5.79 7.72 -4.72
C VAL A 125 7.30 7.49 -4.80
N PHE A 126 7.87 6.98 -3.71
CA PHE A 126 9.29 6.61 -3.58
C PHE A 126 10.27 7.76 -3.76
N LYS A 127 9.88 8.97 -3.42
CA LYS A 127 10.80 10.12 -3.43
C LYS A 127 11.30 10.40 -2.01
N PRO A 128 12.58 10.77 -1.86
CA PRO A 128 13.63 10.86 -2.89
C PRO A 128 14.22 9.51 -3.27
N GLN A 129 13.94 8.46 -2.51
CA GLN A 129 14.41 7.09 -2.74
C GLN A 129 13.35 6.09 -2.26
N THR A 130 13.48 4.84 -2.63
CA THR A 130 12.59 3.76 -2.19
C THR A 130 13.11 3.20 -0.86
N ASN A 131 12.49 3.62 0.26
CA ASN A 131 12.96 3.28 1.60
C ASN A 131 12.87 1.78 1.91
N PHE A 132 11.92 1.08 1.32
CA PHE A 132 11.72 -0.36 1.51
C PHE A 132 12.17 -1.18 0.28
N HIS A 133 13.17 -0.66 -0.44
CA HIS A 133 13.70 -1.31 -1.64
C HIS A 133 14.09 -2.78 -1.40
N ALA A 134 14.79 -3.05 -0.29
CA ALA A 134 15.21 -4.42 0.03
C ALA A 134 14.01 -5.36 0.25
N ALA A 135 12.96 -4.88 0.91
CA ALA A 135 11.74 -5.67 1.11
C ALA A 135 11.06 -5.99 -0.22
N LEU A 136 10.98 -5.02 -1.12
CA LEU A 136 10.38 -5.22 -2.45
C LEU A 136 11.21 -6.17 -3.31
N THR A 137 12.53 -6.06 -3.25
CA THR A 137 13.44 -6.96 -3.97
C THR A 137 13.28 -8.41 -3.49
N LEU A 138 13.23 -8.62 -2.18
CA LEU A 138 13.00 -9.94 -1.61
C LEU A 138 11.61 -10.48 -1.98
N PHE A 139 10.61 -9.63 -1.95
CA PHE A 139 9.25 -10.02 -2.32
C PHE A 139 9.16 -10.45 -3.78
N GLU A 140 9.82 -9.73 -4.68
CA GLU A 140 9.88 -10.08 -6.10
C GLU A 140 10.47 -11.48 -6.29
N LYS A 141 11.59 -11.77 -5.62
CA LYS A 141 12.18 -13.11 -5.64
C LYS A 141 11.22 -14.17 -5.13
N LYS A 142 10.52 -13.85 -4.04
CA LYS A 142 9.56 -14.77 -3.42
C LYS A 142 8.46 -15.17 -4.39
N ILE A 143 7.88 -14.24 -5.15
CA ILE A 143 6.72 -14.52 -5.98
C ILE A 143 7.07 -15.01 -7.38
N PHE A 144 8.26 -14.72 -7.89
CA PHE A 144 8.63 -15.07 -9.27
C PHE A 144 9.68 -16.18 -9.39
N ASN A 145 10.48 -16.43 -8.35
CA ASN A 145 11.59 -17.39 -8.41
C ASN A 145 11.33 -18.66 -7.57
N ASN A 146 10.09 -18.93 -7.25
CA ASN A 146 9.72 -20.14 -6.52
C ASN A 146 9.30 -21.24 -7.48
#